data_6ee383486adde103fda6785f9e12ea36
#
_entry.id   6ee383486adde103fda6785f9e12ea36
#
_cell.length_a   1.000
_cell.length_b   1.000
_cell.length_c   1.000
_cell.angle_alpha   90.00
_cell.angle_beta   90.00
_cell.angle_gamma   90.00
#
_symmetry.space_group_name_H-M   'P 1'
#
loop_
_entity.id
_entity.type
_entity.pdbx_description
1 polymer ?
#
loop_
_entity_poly.entity_id
_entity_poly.type
_entity_poly.pdbx_seq_one_letter_code
_entity_poly.pdbx_strand_id
1 'polypeptide(L)'
;TLRLLTEDMIRKLLCWLGAGYGALLLVLAVIACSIMGASVPQEGAAAPSELEAWRAFHPVLTRMIGPWGGFHIFGSRLFMALLGVLALNIVACTATHWPFSKETATRTRMELAGFLLIHLAVLMVIAGGFISAGWRFDGRIVLIEGQSWTEGHDRYLALFEGPFRKHDHPGFGLSLDRIEQRFHGKDHLVELESHFLLPAPGGSSRRQTLKVNAPFTWRGLTITQDQVGFAPRLAITREADNAPIIDSFLALKRFSTPKGSEHRDVLPVRLHGGELIVTLFPSATWSNGVARKDSEAPDNPVVKLEYGAASSTAPPVFLKLGDEAAMAGFRLRVLDWRRWSMYRIGAD
;
A
#
# COMPACT_ATOMS: atom_id res chain seq x y z
N THR A 1 37.65 8.84 44.36
CA THR A 1 38.30 7.83 43.44
C THR A 1 37.26 7.15 42.53
N LEU A 2 36.12 6.68 43.05
CA LEU A 2 35.11 6.00 42.21
C LEU A 2 34.45 6.95 41.19
N ARG A 3 34.14 8.21 41.58
CA ARG A 3 33.60 9.24 40.66
C ARG A 3 34.56 9.59 39.53
N LEU A 4 35.84 9.73 39.82
CA LEU A 4 36.86 10.04 38.78
C LEU A 4 37.02 8.90 37.77
N LEU A 5 36.91 7.64 38.19
CA LEU A 5 36.95 6.45 37.29
C LEU A 5 35.72 6.38 36.42
N THR A 6 34.52 6.72 36.94
CA THR A 6 33.31 6.71 36.13
C THR A 6 33.30 7.86 35.10
N GLU A 7 33.79 9.06 35.47
CA GLU A 7 33.86 10.21 34.54
C GLU A 7 34.86 9.95 33.40
N ASP A 8 36.03 9.36 33.68
CA ASP A 8 37.04 9.01 32.67
C ASP A 8 36.52 7.90 31.73
N MET A 9 35.81 6.92 32.26
CA MET A 9 35.19 5.85 31.49
C MET A 9 34.10 6.36 30.60
N ILE A 10 33.22 7.24 31.07
CA ILE A 10 32.16 7.89 30.29
C ILE A 10 32.77 8.74 29.19
N ARG A 11 33.79 9.53 29.49
CA ARG A 11 34.47 10.35 28.49
C ARG A 11 35.13 9.52 27.39
N LYS A 12 35.82 8.40 27.72
CA LYS A 12 36.37 7.48 26.73
C LYS A 12 35.29 6.86 25.85
N LEU A 13 34.16 6.47 26.44
CA LEU A 13 33.04 5.92 25.70
C LEU A 13 32.43 6.96 24.75
N LEU A 14 32.24 8.19 25.19
CA LEU A 14 31.74 9.29 24.36
C LEU A 14 32.71 9.62 23.21
N CYS A 15 34.01 9.66 23.47
CA CYS A 15 35.03 9.86 22.43
C CYS A 15 35.04 8.73 21.41
N TRP A 16 34.89 7.48 21.84
CA TRP A 16 34.79 6.32 20.96
C TRP A 16 33.50 6.34 20.12
N LEU A 17 32.36 6.62 20.76
CA LEU A 17 31.08 6.76 20.08
C LEU A 17 31.05 7.95 19.10
N GLY A 18 31.67 9.08 19.44
CA GLY A 18 31.75 10.28 18.61
C GLY A 18 32.82 10.24 17.51
N ALA A 19 33.53 9.12 17.34
CA ALA A 19 34.58 9.00 16.33
C ALA A 19 34.02 9.12 14.90
N GLY A 20 34.65 9.97 14.07
CA GLY A 20 34.16 10.27 12.72
C GLY A 20 34.08 9.05 11.78
N TYR A 21 34.97 8.06 11.94
CA TYR A 21 34.90 6.81 11.17
C TYR A 21 33.64 5.99 11.51
N GLY A 22 33.24 5.96 12.78
CA GLY A 22 32.00 5.31 13.22
C GLY A 22 30.77 5.98 12.60
N ALA A 23 30.74 7.33 12.58
CA ALA A 23 29.69 8.10 11.94
C ALA A 23 29.59 7.79 10.45
N LEU A 24 30.73 7.77 9.74
CA LEU A 24 30.76 7.45 8.32
C LEU A 24 30.18 6.06 8.02
N LEU A 25 30.58 5.04 8.77
CA LEU A 25 30.08 3.67 8.59
C LEU A 25 28.58 3.57 8.88
N LEU A 26 28.09 4.24 9.91
CA LEU A 26 26.66 4.28 10.25
C LEU A 26 25.85 4.97 9.13
N VAL A 27 26.32 6.10 8.63
CA VAL A 27 25.66 6.82 7.51
C VAL A 27 25.65 5.94 6.27
N LEU A 28 26.76 5.30 5.91
CA LEU A 28 26.79 4.39 4.75
C LEU A 28 25.86 3.20 4.93
N ALA A 29 25.74 2.65 6.13
CA ALA A 29 24.80 1.58 6.42
C ALA A 29 23.33 2.04 6.30
N VAL A 30 23.00 3.24 6.81
CA VAL A 30 21.66 3.85 6.63
C VAL A 30 21.35 4.07 5.15
N ILE A 31 22.30 4.61 4.39
CA ILE A 31 22.14 4.81 2.95
C ILE A 31 21.92 3.47 2.23
N ALA A 32 22.72 2.44 2.54
CA ALA A 32 22.56 1.12 1.93
C ALA A 32 21.17 0.51 2.22
N CYS A 33 20.71 0.58 3.47
CA CYS A 33 19.36 0.16 3.85
C CYS A 33 18.28 0.97 3.12
N SER A 34 18.48 2.28 2.98
CA SER A 34 17.53 3.16 2.29
C SER A 34 17.44 2.86 0.79
N ILE A 35 18.58 2.62 0.13
CA ILE A 35 18.61 2.22 -1.29
C ILE A 35 17.90 0.88 -1.46
N MET A 36 18.17 -0.11 -0.61
CA MET A 36 17.51 -1.41 -0.65
C MET A 36 16.01 -1.27 -0.43
N GLY A 37 15.58 -0.48 0.57
CA GLY A 37 14.16 -0.22 0.86
C GLY A 37 13.43 0.51 -0.26
N ALA A 38 14.10 1.41 -0.98
CA ALA A 38 13.54 2.12 -2.12
C ALA A 38 13.49 1.27 -3.41
N SER A 39 14.36 0.25 -3.53
CA SER A 39 14.44 -0.63 -4.71
C SER A 39 13.49 -1.82 -4.65
N VAL A 40 12.93 -2.11 -3.48
CA VAL A 40 12.06 -3.26 -3.22
C VAL A 40 10.69 -2.77 -2.75
N PRO A 41 9.57 -3.27 -3.30
CA PRO A 41 8.24 -2.93 -2.79
C PRO A 41 8.13 -3.23 -1.30
N GLN A 42 7.77 -2.22 -0.50
CA GLN A 42 7.71 -2.35 0.96
C GLN A 42 6.30 -2.75 1.40
N GLU A 43 6.20 -3.73 2.29
CA GLU A 43 4.95 -4.10 2.96
C GLU A 43 4.33 -2.88 3.66
N GLY A 44 3.03 -2.69 3.47
CA GLY A 44 2.33 -1.52 3.98
C GLY A 44 2.43 -0.26 3.10
N ALA A 45 3.39 -0.15 2.18
CA ALA A 45 3.48 0.94 1.20
C ALA A 45 3.02 0.49 -0.20
N ALA A 46 3.48 -0.67 -0.66
CA ALA A 46 3.07 -1.26 -1.93
C ALA A 46 1.71 -1.98 -1.82
N ALA A 47 0.99 -2.06 -2.94
CA ALA A 47 -0.21 -2.87 -3.01
C ALA A 47 0.13 -4.37 -2.86
N PRO A 48 -0.74 -5.19 -2.23
CA PRO A 48 -0.49 -6.63 -2.11
C PRO A 48 -0.22 -7.31 -3.46
N SER A 49 -0.95 -6.93 -4.51
CA SER A 49 -0.75 -7.45 -5.87
C SER A 49 0.59 -7.08 -6.49
N GLU A 50 1.10 -5.88 -6.20
CA GLU A 50 2.41 -5.43 -6.64
C GLU A 50 3.53 -6.23 -5.95
N LEU A 51 3.38 -6.45 -4.65
CA LEU A 51 4.31 -7.24 -3.86
C LEU A 51 4.35 -8.70 -4.32
N GLU A 52 3.19 -9.30 -4.58
CA GLU A 52 3.08 -10.66 -5.14
C GLU A 52 3.72 -10.75 -6.53
N ALA A 53 3.44 -9.80 -7.41
CA ALA A 53 4.02 -9.74 -8.74
C ALA A 53 5.55 -9.60 -8.67
N TRP A 54 6.06 -8.71 -7.82
CA TRP A 54 7.50 -8.53 -7.65
C TRP A 54 8.18 -9.81 -7.16
N ARG A 55 7.59 -10.48 -6.16
CA ARG A 55 8.09 -11.76 -5.64
C ARG A 55 8.13 -12.85 -6.70
N ALA A 56 7.11 -12.90 -7.56
CA ALA A 56 7.05 -13.85 -8.66
C ALA A 56 8.10 -13.57 -9.74
N PHE A 57 8.35 -12.29 -10.07
CA PHE A 57 9.37 -11.91 -11.05
C PHE A 57 10.81 -12.02 -10.54
N HIS A 58 11.02 -11.92 -9.21
CA HIS A 58 12.34 -11.93 -8.58
C HIS A 58 12.50 -13.03 -7.52
N PRO A 59 12.32 -14.33 -7.85
CA PRO A 59 12.28 -15.41 -6.86
C PRO A 59 13.61 -15.59 -6.09
N VAL A 60 14.74 -15.34 -6.75
CA VAL A 60 16.07 -15.44 -6.12
C VAL A 60 16.26 -14.31 -5.11
N LEU A 61 15.99 -13.07 -5.51
CA LEU A 61 16.08 -11.92 -4.60
C LEU A 61 15.10 -12.07 -3.43
N THR A 62 13.88 -12.50 -3.68
CA THR A 62 12.87 -12.77 -2.64
C THR A 62 13.39 -13.74 -1.58
N ARG A 63 14.05 -14.82 -2.01
CA ARG A 63 14.64 -15.82 -1.10
C ARG A 63 15.81 -15.25 -0.31
N MET A 64 16.61 -14.37 -0.90
CA MET A 64 17.77 -13.76 -0.26
C MET A 64 17.38 -12.69 0.79
N ILE A 65 16.45 -11.79 0.44
CA ILE A 65 16.14 -10.63 1.29
C ILE A 65 14.97 -10.88 2.25
N GLY A 66 14.09 -11.84 1.93
CA GLY A 66 12.90 -12.15 2.74
C GLY A 66 13.23 -12.45 4.21
N PRO A 67 14.17 -13.38 4.53
CA PRO A 67 14.53 -13.71 5.91
C PRO A 67 15.10 -12.54 6.72
N TRP A 68 15.66 -11.53 6.05
CA TRP A 68 16.24 -10.33 6.65
C TRP A 68 15.25 -9.16 6.76
N GLY A 69 13.97 -9.38 6.44
CA GLY A 69 12.96 -8.33 6.45
C GLY A 69 13.09 -7.33 5.31
N GLY A 70 13.62 -7.75 4.13
CA GLY A 70 13.84 -6.88 2.98
C GLY A 70 12.58 -6.22 2.42
N PHE A 71 11.41 -6.76 2.72
CA PHE A 71 10.10 -6.18 2.38
C PHE A 71 9.54 -5.25 3.47
N HIS A 72 10.26 -5.09 4.59
CA HIS A 72 9.85 -4.26 5.72
C HIS A 72 11.02 -3.50 6.33
N ILE A 73 11.92 -2.99 5.49
CA ILE A 73 13.21 -2.42 5.92
C ILE A 73 13.00 -1.23 6.85
N PHE A 74 12.19 -0.26 6.45
CA PHE A 74 11.99 0.98 7.21
C PHE A 74 11.27 0.79 8.55
N GLY A 75 10.55 -0.32 8.73
CA GLY A 75 9.93 -0.71 9.99
C GLY A 75 10.74 -1.77 10.75
N SER A 76 11.87 -2.24 10.22
CA SER A 76 12.66 -3.29 10.86
C SER A 76 13.36 -2.81 12.13
N ARG A 77 13.47 -3.71 13.11
CA ARG A 77 14.19 -3.44 14.36
C ARG A 77 15.65 -3.07 14.10
N LEU A 78 16.26 -3.66 13.08
CA LEU A 78 17.64 -3.37 12.69
C LEU A 78 17.81 -1.94 12.21
N PHE A 79 16.92 -1.47 11.30
CA PHE A 79 16.97 -0.11 10.79
C PHE A 79 16.72 0.93 11.89
N MET A 80 15.74 0.67 12.76
CA MET A 80 15.45 1.52 13.91
C MET A 80 16.64 1.57 14.90
N ALA A 81 17.28 0.43 15.18
CA ALA A 81 18.47 0.39 16.03
C ALA A 81 19.65 1.16 15.38
N LEU A 82 19.85 1.03 14.07
CA LEU A 82 20.88 1.74 13.32
C LEU A 82 20.68 3.27 13.40
N LEU A 83 19.46 3.76 13.24
CA LEU A 83 19.12 5.17 13.43
C LEU A 83 19.33 5.64 14.88
N GLY A 84 18.99 4.81 15.86
CA GLY A 84 19.22 5.08 17.27
C GLY A 84 20.70 5.21 17.59
N VAL A 85 21.54 4.30 17.09
CA VAL A 85 23.01 4.36 17.26
C VAL A 85 23.60 5.58 16.56
N LEU A 86 23.09 5.93 15.37
CA LEU A 86 23.50 7.15 14.66
C LEU A 86 23.15 8.40 15.48
N ALA A 87 21.94 8.47 16.05
CA ALA A 87 21.54 9.58 16.91
C ALA A 87 22.46 9.71 18.15
N LEU A 88 22.77 8.60 18.80
CA LEU A 88 23.71 8.58 19.93
C LEU A 88 25.12 9.02 19.51
N ASN A 89 25.60 8.59 18.34
CA ASN A 89 26.87 9.04 17.79
C ASN A 89 26.89 10.56 17.56
N ILE A 90 25.84 11.13 16.98
CA ILE A 90 25.71 12.57 16.74
C ILE A 90 25.71 13.35 18.07
N VAL A 91 24.97 12.88 19.07
CA VAL A 91 24.95 13.49 20.41
C VAL A 91 26.34 13.44 21.04
N ALA A 92 27.00 12.30 21.00
CA ALA A 92 28.36 12.11 21.53
C ALA A 92 29.38 13.01 20.81
N CYS A 93 29.30 13.07 19.47
CA CYS A 93 30.13 13.96 18.65
C CYS A 93 29.93 15.42 19.03
N THR A 94 28.69 15.86 19.17
CA THR A 94 28.34 17.23 19.57
C THR A 94 28.86 17.53 20.97
N ALA A 95 28.72 16.62 21.92
CA ALA A 95 29.16 16.80 23.29
C ALA A 95 30.70 16.88 23.42
N THR A 96 31.43 16.05 22.65
CA THR A 96 32.90 15.99 22.68
C THR A 96 33.57 17.15 21.94
N HIS A 97 32.90 17.66 20.89
CA HIS A 97 33.40 18.79 20.08
C HIS A 97 32.73 20.13 20.49
N TRP A 98 32.08 20.17 21.65
CA TRP A 98 31.43 21.37 22.15
C TRP A 98 32.44 22.53 22.31
N PRO A 99 32.15 23.72 21.80
CA PRO A 99 33.12 24.79 21.58
C PRO A 99 33.56 25.55 22.86
N PHE A 100 33.14 25.11 24.00
CA PHE A 100 33.52 25.76 25.28
C PHE A 100 34.85 25.30 25.85
N SER A 101 35.59 24.40 25.16
CA SER A 101 36.97 24.12 25.55
C SER A 101 37.85 25.32 25.15
N LYS A 102 38.68 25.79 26.08
CA LYS A 102 39.54 27.00 25.93
C LYS A 102 40.51 26.93 24.75
N GLU A 103 40.70 25.77 24.12
CA GLU A 103 41.57 25.55 22.96
C GLU A 103 40.91 25.86 21.59
N THR A 104 39.62 26.10 21.56
CA THR A 104 38.85 26.29 20.30
C THR A 104 38.64 27.77 19.95
N ALA A 105 39.48 28.68 20.48
CA ALA A 105 39.35 30.13 20.28
C ALA A 105 39.51 30.63 18.82
N THR A 106 39.86 29.75 17.88
CA THR A 106 40.08 30.11 16.47
C THR A 106 38.94 29.78 15.50
N ARG A 107 37.91 29.03 15.96
CA ARG A 107 36.74 28.75 15.12
C ARG A 107 35.82 29.98 15.05
N THR A 108 35.45 30.38 13.84
CA THR A 108 34.48 31.45 13.65
C THR A 108 33.10 31.05 14.21
N ARG A 109 32.35 32.06 14.73
CA ARG A 109 30.97 31.82 15.23
C ARG A 109 30.08 31.15 14.16
N MET A 110 30.36 31.42 12.88
CA MET A 110 29.63 30.86 11.74
C MET A 110 29.89 29.35 11.55
N GLU A 111 31.15 28.89 11.67
CA GLU A 111 31.50 27.46 11.57
C GLU A 111 30.83 26.68 12.69
N LEU A 112 30.81 27.23 13.88
CA LEU A 112 30.16 26.67 15.03
C LEU A 112 28.63 26.57 14.84
N ALA A 113 28.00 27.65 14.41
CA ALA A 113 26.56 27.67 14.14
C ALA A 113 26.20 26.64 13.06
N GLY A 114 27.00 26.55 12.01
CA GLY A 114 26.82 25.54 10.94
C GLY A 114 26.94 24.10 11.45
N PHE A 115 27.94 23.82 12.28
CA PHE A 115 28.14 22.51 12.91
C PHE A 115 26.92 22.11 13.76
N LEU A 116 26.47 22.99 14.64
CA LEU A 116 25.32 22.72 15.51
C LEU A 116 24.02 22.59 14.71
N LEU A 117 23.82 23.43 13.71
CA LEU A 117 22.61 23.40 12.88
C LEU A 117 22.49 22.06 12.13
N ILE A 118 23.56 21.55 11.53
CA ILE A 118 23.56 20.27 10.81
C ILE A 118 23.26 19.13 11.77
N HIS A 119 23.94 19.06 12.93
CA HIS A 119 23.72 18.00 13.91
C HIS A 119 22.30 18.04 14.47
N LEU A 120 21.79 19.21 14.80
CA LEU A 120 20.41 19.37 15.27
C LEU A 120 19.40 18.97 14.16
N ALA A 121 19.61 19.38 12.93
CA ALA A 121 18.73 19.03 11.81
C ALA A 121 18.62 17.51 11.62
N VAL A 122 19.75 16.79 11.63
CA VAL A 122 19.75 15.32 11.50
C VAL A 122 19.05 14.67 12.69
N LEU A 123 19.31 15.13 13.91
CA LEU A 123 18.61 14.63 15.11
C LEU A 123 17.11 14.86 15.05
N MET A 124 16.67 16.03 14.57
CA MET A 124 15.24 16.33 14.39
C MET A 124 14.57 15.41 13.36
N VAL A 125 15.26 15.10 12.24
CA VAL A 125 14.76 14.15 11.24
C VAL A 125 14.64 12.76 11.83
N ILE A 126 15.66 12.28 12.56
CA ILE A 126 15.63 10.97 13.22
C ILE A 126 14.50 10.92 14.26
N ALA A 127 14.39 11.94 15.12
CA ALA A 127 13.35 12.02 16.13
C ALA A 127 11.94 12.04 15.49
N GLY A 128 11.74 12.82 14.42
CA GLY A 128 10.51 12.84 13.62
C GLY A 128 10.16 11.46 13.06
N GLY A 129 11.16 10.74 12.55
CA GLY A 129 10.98 9.36 12.07
C GLY A 129 10.53 8.39 13.18
N PHE A 130 11.12 8.48 14.36
CA PHE A 130 10.69 7.68 15.53
C PHE A 130 9.28 8.03 16.00
N ILE A 131 8.96 9.32 16.06
CA ILE A 131 7.62 9.80 16.41
C ILE A 131 6.61 9.26 15.39
N SER A 132 6.85 9.47 14.09
CA SER A 132 5.98 8.98 13.05
C SER A 132 5.78 7.46 13.11
N ALA A 133 6.86 6.69 13.27
CA ALA A 133 6.77 5.23 13.40
C ALA A 133 5.99 4.81 14.67
N GLY A 134 6.12 5.57 15.76
CA GLY A 134 5.48 5.28 17.04
C GLY A 134 3.97 5.54 17.08
N TRP A 135 3.50 6.57 16.38
CA TRP A 135 2.09 7.00 16.38
C TRP A 135 1.37 6.79 15.05
N ARG A 136 2.05 6.23 14.04
CA ARG A 136 1.48 5.98 12.72
C ARG A 136 0.20 5.15 12.80
N PHE A 137 -0.78 5.55 11.99
CA PHE A 137 -1.95 4.76 11.65
C PHE A 137 -2.09 4.71 10.14
N ASP A 138 -2.15 3.53 9.57
CA ASP A 138 -2.24 3.31 8.13
C ASP A 138 -3.09 2.09 7.87
N GLY A 139 -4.36 2.32 7.55
CA GLY A 139 -5.34 1.30 7.23
C GLY A 139 -5.70 1.30 5.75
N ARG A 140 -6.00 0.14 5.18
CA ARG A 140 -6.47 0.00 3.81
C ARG A 140 -7.81 -0.70 3.78
N ILE A 141 -8.72 -0.16 2.99
CA ILE A 141 -10.03 -0.75 2.74
C ILE A 141 -10.30 -0.80 1.25
N VAL A 142 -11.11 -1.76 0.83
CA VAL A 142 -11.64 -1.86 -0.54
C VAL A 142 -13.14 -1.71 -0.47
N LEU A 143 -13.70 -0.79 -1.27
CA LEU A 143 -15.14 -0.60 -1.39
C LEU A 143 -15.55 -0.69 -2.86
N ILE A 144 -16.64 -1.38 -3.10
CA ILE A 144 -17.35 -1.41 -4.37
C ILE A 144 -18.49 -0.38 -4.32
N GLU A 145 -18.82 0.25 -5.41
CA GLU A 145 -19.96 1.19 -5.52
C GLU A 145 -21.23 0.61 -4.88
N GLY A 146 -21.88 1.39 -4.03
CA GLY A 146 -23.04 0.98 -3.24
C GLY A 146 -22.74 0.23 -1.96
N GLN A 147 -21.46 -0.04 -1.61
CA GLN A 147 -21.08 -0.67 -0.36
C GLN A 147 -20.90 0.34 0.77
N SER A 148 -21.25 -0.10 1.97
CA SER A 148 -21.00 0.62 3.22
C SER A 148 -19.96 -0.13 4.05
N TRP A 149 -19.12 0.64 4.72
CA TRP A 149 -18.10 0.14 5.62
C TRP A 149 -18.15 0.91 6.94
N THR A 150 -17.93 0.21 8.03
CA THR A 150 -17.86 0.81 9.37
C THR A 150 -16.45 0.59 9.91
N GLU A 151 -15.83 1.66 10.35
CA GLU A 151 -14.49 1.67 10.93
C GLU A 151 -14.43 0.77 12.18
N GLY A 152 -13.35 0.03 12.31
CA GLY A 152 -13.06 -0.86 13.43
C GLY A 152 -11.80 -1.65 13.17
N HIS A 153 -11.10 -2.07 14.22
CA HIS A 153 -9.78 -2.72 14.13
C HIS A 153 -9.75 -3.88 13.12
N ASP A 154 -10.73 -4.78 13.18
CA ASP A 154 -10.77 -5.98 12.33
C ASP A 154 -11.46 -5.76 10.96
N ARG A 155 -11.76 -4.52 10.61
CA ARG A 155 -12.48 -4.18 9.38
C ARG A 155 -11.58 -3.71 8.24
N TYR A 156 -10.31 -3.55 8.50
CA TYR A 156 -9.32 -3.18 7.49
C TYR A 156 -8.81 -4.40 6.72
N LEU A 157 -8.59 -4.24 5.43
CA LEU A 157 -7.90 -5.24 4.61
C LEU A 157 -6.44 -5.41 5.05
N ALA A 158 -5.81 -4.32 5.43
CA ALA A 158 -4.50 -4.26 6.04
C ALA A 158 -4.47 -3.07 6.99
N LEU A 159 -3.93 -3.27 8.18
CA LEU A 159 -3.82 -2.24 9.21
C LEU A 159 -2.42 -2.26 9.82
N PHE A 160 -1.80 -1.09 9.87
CA PHE A 160 -0.56 -0.86 10.59
C PHE A 160 -0.79 0.23 11.64
N GLU A 161 -0.54 -0.13 12.90
CA GLU A 161 -0.60 0.79 14.04
C GLU A 161 0.74 0.83 14.73
N GLY A 162 1.23 2.05 15.00
CA GLY A 162 2.45 2.25 15.76
C GLY A 162 2.26 1.87 17.23
N PRO A 163 3.33 1.46 17.94
CA PRO A 163 3.25 0.92 19.31
C PRO A 163 2.76 1.92 20.37
N PHE A 164 2.80 3.22 20.09
CA PHE A 164 2.34 4.27 21.03
C PHE A 164 0.96 4.79 20.69
N ARG A 165 0.39 4.35 19.55
CA ARG A 165 -0.98 4.71 19.24
C ARG A 165 -1.93 3.95 20.16
N LYS A 166 -2.86 4.68 20.78
CA LYS A 166 -3.99 4.07 21.47
C LYS A 166 -4.86 3.41 20.39
N HIS A 167 -5.32 2.18 20.64
CA HIS A 167 -6.28 1.48 19.78
C HIS A 167 -7.67 2.15 19.85
N ASP A 168 -7.70 3.45 19.56
CA ASP A 168 -8.91 4.26 19.60
C ASP A 168 -9.48 4.33 18.18
N HIS A 169 -10.48 3.47 17.95
CA HIS A 169 -11.19 3.40 16.68
C HIS A 169 -12.49 4.21 16.82
N PRO A 170 -12.61 5.34 16.10
CA PRO A 170 -13.77 6.22 16.22
C PRO A 170 -15.10 5.64 15.72
N GLY A 171 -15.10 4.46 15.12
CA GLY A 171 -16.29 3.71 14.76
C GLY A 171 -17.20 4.41 13.75
N PHE A 172 -16.66 5.21 12.84
CA PHE A 172 -17.46 5.93 11.85
C PHE A 172 -17.83 5.08 10.66
N GLY A 173 -18.96 5.42 10.01
CA GLY A 173 -19.40 4.81 8.76
C GLY A 173 -18.92 5.57 7.52
N LEU A 174 -18.65 4.84 6.44
CA LEU A 174 -18.46 5.34 5.08
C LEU A 174 -19.34 4.52 4.15
N SER A 175 -20.12 5.19 3.27
CA SER A 175 -20.82 4.52 2.19
C SER A 175 -20.33 5.09 0.86
N LEU A 176 -19.80 4.24 0.01
CA LEU A 176 -19.39 4.63 -1.34
C LEU A 176 -20.61 4.64 -2.24
N ASP A 177 -21.05 5.81 -2.68
CA ASP A 177 -22.18 5.98 -3.58
C ASP A 177 -21.79 5.57 -5.01
N ARG A 178 -20.80 6.25 -5.57
CA ARG A 178 -20.30 6.00 -6.93
C ARG A 178 -18.87 6.49 -7.10
N ILE A 179 -18.21 5.99 -8.17
CA ILE A 179 -16.90 6.42 -8.64
C ILE A 179 -17.07 7.00 -10.04
N GLU A 180 -16.62 8.21 -10.26
CA GLU A 180 -16.62 8.85 -11.57
C GLU A 180 -15.22 8.87 -12.14
N GLN A 181 -15.09 8.41 -13.39
CA GLN A 181 -13.85 8.41 -14.15
C GLN A 181 -14.07 9.18 -15.44
N ARG A 182 -13.22 10.16 -15.71
CA ARG A 182 -13.24 10.89 -16.97
C ARG A 182 -11.95 10.58 -17.73
N PHE A 183 -12.12 10.16 -18.97
CA PHE A 183 -11.00 9.83 -19.84
C PHE A 183 -10.84 10.92 -20.92
N HIS A 184 -9.59 11.18 -21.29
CA HIS A 184 -9.24 11.91 -22.50
C HIS A 184 -8.73 10.90 -23.54
N GLY A 185 -9.45 10.79 -24.66
CA GLY A 185 -9.24 9.69 -25.60
C GLY A 185 -9.62 8.34 -25.00
N LYS A 186 -8.91 7.27 -25.41
CA LYS A 186 -9.27 5.89 -25.06
C LYS A 186 -8.73 5.43 -23.70
N ASP A 187 -7.56 5.93 -23.28
CA ASP A 187 -6.80 5.30 -22.21
C ASP A 187 -6.28 6.28 -21.14
N HIS A 188 -6.36 7.59 -21.39
CA HIS A 188 -5.82 8.58 -20.48
C HIS A 188 -6.87 9.03 -19.46
N LEU A 189 -6.79 8.53 -18.23
CA LEU A 189 -7.63 8.95 -17.12
C LEU A 189 -7.22 10.36 -16.66
N VAL A 190 -8.11 11.33 -16.81
CA VAL A 190 -7.87 12.76 -16.47
C VAL A 190 -8.43 13.10 -15.10
N GLU A 191 -9.54 12.50 -14.72
CA GLU A 191 -10.21 12.78 -13.45
C GLU A 191 -10.78 11.51 -12.84
N LEU A 192 -10.59 11.38 -11.55
CA LEU A 192 -11.09 10.28 -10.75
C LEU A 192 -11.70 10.87 -9.47
N GLU A 193 -12.99 10.66 -9.28
CA GLU A 193 -13.73 11.13 -8.13
C GLU A 193 -14.48 9.97 -7.47
N SER A 194 -14.41 9.89 -6.14
CA SER A 194 -15.24 9.00 -5.35
C SER A 194 -16.22 9.79 -4.51
N HIS A 195 -17.50 9.47 -4.61
CA HIS A 195 -18.58 10.13 -3.90
C HIS A 195 -19.02 9.29 -2.71
N PHE A 196 -18.89 9.85 -1.52
CA PHE A 196 -19.26 9.21 -0.26
C PHE A 196 -20.52 9.81 0.35
N LEU A 197 -21.25 8.97 1.05
CA LEU A 197 -22.28 9.35 2.00
C LEU A 197 -21.73 9.09 3.41
N LEU A 198 -21.56 10.15 4.18
CA LEU A 198 -21.05 10.11 5.55
C LEU A 198 -22.25 10.24 6.50
N PRO A 199 -22.33 9.43 7.57
CA PRO A 199 -23.35 9.61 8.58
C PRO A 199 -23.22 10.98 9.25
N ALA A 200 -24.34 11.71 9.31
CA ALA A 200 -24.42 13.00 9.99
C ALA A 200 -25.41 12.92 11.17
N PRO A 201 -25.32 13.84 12.14
CA PRO A 201 -26.25 13.92 13.27
C PRO A 201 -27.71 13.99 12.81
N GLY A 202 -28.62 13.32 13.51
CA GLY A 202 -30.04 13.31 13.20
C GLY A 202 -30.44 12.32 12.08
N GLY A 203 -29.57 11.36 11.70
CA GLY A 203 -29.86 10.33 10.70
C GLY A 203 -29.76 10.84 9.25
N SER A 204 -29.32 12.07 9.05
CA SER A 204 -29.02 12.60 7.71
C SER A 204 -27.70 12.06 7.19
N SER A 205 -27.47 12.17 5.88
CA SER A 205 -26.18 11.84 5.25
C SER A 205 -25.56 13.09 4.63
N ARG A 206 -24.28 13.29 4.90
CA ARG A 206 -23.49 14.35 4.25
C ARG A 206 -22.79 13.75 3.05
N ARG A 207 -22.93 14.36 1.89
CA ARG A 207 -22.15 14.01 0.70
C ARG A 207 -20.75 14.59 0.81
N GLN A 208 -19.75 13.75 0.50
CA GLN A 208 -18.34 14.12 0.44
C GLN A 208 -17.71 13.55 -0.82
N THR A 209 -17.02 14.40 -1.57
CA THR A 209 -16.28 13.96 -2.76
C THR A 209 -14.80 13.88 -2.44
N LEU A 210 -14.16 12.77 -2.80
CA LEU A 210 -12.75 12.52 -2.75
C LEU A 210 -12.20 12.56 -4.18
N LYS A 211 -11.18 13.40 -4.40
CA LYS A 211 -10.45 13.49 -5.67
C LYS A 211 -9.01 13.03 -5.49
N VAL A 212 -8.39 12.63 -6.58
CA VAL A 212 -6.93 12.37 -6.59
C VAL A 212 -6.19 13.64 -6.15
N ASN A 213 -5.24 13.50 -5.23
CA ASN A 213 -4.48 14.61 -4.63
C ASN A 213 -5.28 15.62 -3.80
N ALA A 214 -6.57 15.36 -3.53
CA ALA A 214 -7.41 16.17 -2.64
C ALA A 214 -8.08 15.27 -1.60
N PRO A 215 -7.31 14.76 -0.62
CA PRO A 215 -7.85 13.92 0.45
C PRO A 215 -8.81 14.71 1.34
N PHE A 216 -9.65 14.00 2.07
CA PHE A 216 -10.46 14.64 3.10
C PHE A 216 -10.23 13.97 4.46
N THR A 217 -10.40 14.76 5.52
CA THR A 217 -10.28 14.26 6.90
C THR A 217 -11.67 14.07 7.49
N TRP A 218 -11.88 12.90 8.10
CA TRP A 218 -13.10 12.55 8.80
C TRP A 218 -12.78 11.91 10.15
N ARG A 219 -13.31 12.46 11.23
CA ARG A 219 -13.07 11.96 12.59
C ARG A 219 -11.59 11.82 12.96
N GLY A 220 -10.75 12.73 12.47
CA GLY A 220 -9.30 12.74 12.72
C GLY A 220 -8.47 11.78 11.87
N LEU A 221 -9.11 11.08 10.91
CA LEU A 221 -8.44 10.21 9.95
C LEU A 221 -8.53 10.81 8.55
N THR A 222 -7.41 10.83 7.84
CA THR A 222 -7.31 11.29 6.46
C THR A 222 -7.56 10.13 5.51
N ILE A 223 -8.48 10.32 4.57
CA ILE A 223 -8.88 9.32 3.59
C ILE A 223 -8.33 9.75 2.23
N THR A 224 -7.55 8.86 1.62
CA THR A 224 -6.97 9.03 0.28
C THR A 224 -7.37 7.89 -0.62
N GLN A 225 -7.48 8.14 -1.92
CA GLN A 225 -7.72 7.11 -2.93
C GLN A 225 -6.39 6.57 -3.46
N ASP A 226 -6.23 5.24 -3.43
CA ASP A 226 -4.99 4.57 -3.82
C ASP A 226 -5.13 3.90 -5.20
N GLN A 227 -6.12 3.02 -5.35
CA GLN A 227 -6.34 2.26 -6.59
C GLN A 227 -7.81 2.27 -6.98
N VAL A 228 -8.08 2.07 -8.27
CA VAL A 228 -9.42 1.90 -8.82
C VAL A 228 -9.42 0.74 -9.82
N GLY A 229 -10.50 0.01 -9.86
CA GLY A 229 -10.70 -1.11 -10.78
C GLY A 229 -12.16 -1.43 -11.02
N PHE A 230 -12.42 -2.59 -11.58
CA PHE A 230 -13.75 -3.06 -11.94
C PHE A 230 -14.11 -4.32 -11.15
N ALA A 231 -15.38 -4.44 -10.81
CA ALA A 231 -15.95 -5.56 -10.08
C ALA A 231 -17.18 -6.09 -10.85
N PRO A 232 -17.02 -7.10 -11.73
CA PRO A 232 -18.16 -7.80 -12.31
C PRO A 232 -18.89 -8.58 -11.21
N ARG A 233 -20.24 -8.61 -11.28
CA ARG A 233 -21.08 -9.51 -10.51
C ARG A 233 -21.28 -10.80 -11.29
N LEU A 234 -20.75 -11.88 -10.74
CA LEU A 234 -20.87 -13.21 -11.34
C LEU A 234 -21.84 -14.05 -10.53
N ALA A 235 -22.78 -14.68 -11.22
CA ALA A 235 -23.55 -15.79 -10.67
C ALA A 235 -23.00 -17.09 -11.27
N ILE A 236 -22.61 -18.02 -10.38
CA ILE A 236 -22.11 -19.35 -10.76
C ILE A 236 -23.01 -20.37 -10.09
N THR A 237 -23.58 -21.23 -10.91
CA THR A 237 -24.43 -22.37 -10.46
C THR A 237 -23.84 -23.66 -10.98
N ARG A 238 -24.00 -24.75 -10.25
CA ARG A 238 -23.63 -26.08 -10.70
C ARG A 238 -24.65 -26.55 -11.75
N GLU A 239 -24.20 -27.06 -12.88
CA GLU A 239 -25.07 -27.42 -13.98
C GLU A 239 -25.94 -28.65 -13.65
N ALA A 240 -25.43 -29.59 -12.84
CA ALA A 240 -26.10 -30.85 -12.52
C ALA A 240 -27.38 -30.68 -11.68
N ASP A 241 -27.41 -29.72 -10.74
CA ASP A 241 -28.48 -29.55 -9.76
C ASP A 241 -28.94 -28.08 -9.62
N ASN A 242 -28.42 -27.18 -10.42
CA ASN A 242 -28.62 -25.71 -10.35
C ASN A 242 -28.29 -25.12 -8.96
N ALA A 243 -27.48 -25.79 -8.16
CA ALA A 243 -27.08 -25.28 -6.85
C ALA A 243 -26.23 -24.00 -7.01
N PRO A 244 -26.59 -22.90 -6.33
CA PRO A 244 -25.80 -21.69 -6.38
C PRO A 244 -24.46 -21.89 -5.65
N ILE A 245 -23.37 -21.43 -6.27
CA ILE A 245 -22.02 -21.49 -5.72
C ILE A 245 -21.55 -20.09 -5.34
N ILE A 246 -21.71 -19.13 -6.26
CA ILE A 246 -21.34 -17.72 -6.08
C ILE A 246 -22.44 -16.85 -6.69
N ASP A 247 -22.80 -15.78 -5.99
CA ASP A 247 -23.50 -14.62 -6.51
C ASP A 247 -22.94 -13.39 -5.80
N SER A 248 -21.88 -12.82 -6.35
CA SER A 248 -21.22 -11.67 -5.73
C SER A 248 -20.45 -10.83 -6.74
N PHE A 249 -20.14 -9.60 -6.33
CA PHE A 249 -19.17 -8.77 -7.02
C PHE A 249 -17.75 -9.25 -6.73
N LEU A 250 -16.92 -9.34 -7.75
CA LEU A 250 -15.52 -9.73 -7.66
C LEU A 250 -14.64 -8.51 -7.97
N ALA A 251 -14.01 -7.92 -6.95
CA ALA A 251 -13.07 -6.80 -7.13
C ALA A 251 -11.80 -7.31 -7.81
N LEU A 252 -11.70 -7.14 -9.12
CA LEU A 252 -10.58 -7.63 -9.92
C LEU A 252 -9.32 -6.82 -9.64
N LYS A 253 -8.20 -7.49 -9.42
CA LYS A 253 -6.89 -6.87 -9.29
C LYS A 253 -6.51 -6.16 -10.59
N ARG A 254 -5.87 -5.00 -10.46
CA ARG A 254 -5.36 -4.25 -11.60
C ARG A 254 -3.86 -4.49 -11.74
N PHE A 255 -3.43 -4.93 -12.90
CA PHE A 255 -2.03 -5.13 -13.26
C PHE A 255 -1.63 -4.13 -14.33
N SER A 256 -0.50 -3.45 -14.14
CA SER A 256 0.11 -2.65 -15.19
C SER A 256 0.86 -3.54 -16.18
N THR A 257 0.61 -3.36 -17.46
CA THR A 257 1.27 -4.09 -18.53
C THR A 257 1.87 -3.10 -19.54
N PRO A 258 2.82 -3.51 -20.38
CA PRO A 258 3.35 -2.63 -21.43
C PRO A 258 2.29 -2.13 -22.44
N LYS A 259 1.12 -2.77 -22.48
CA LYS A 259 -0.01 -2.42 -23.38
C LYS A 259 -1.16 -1.74 -22.65
N GLY A 260 -0.95 -1.22 -21.44
CA GLY A 260 -1.98 -0.61 -20.59
C GLY A 260 -2.22 -1.38 -19.29
N SER A 261 -3.42 -1.32 -18.73
CA SER A 261 -3.79 -2.09 -17.54
C SER A 261 -4.64 -3.31 -17.88
N GLU A 262 -4.52 -4.34 -17.06
CA GLU A 262 -5.32 -5.57 -17.11
C GLU A 262 -6.06 -5.74 -15.79
N HIS A 263 -7.38 -5.95 -15.86
CA HIS A 263 -8.23 -6.17 -14.69
C HIS A 263 -8.58 -7.65 -14.62
N ARG A 264 -7.89 -8.41 -13.75
CA ARG A 264 -8.11 -9.85 -13.63
C ARG A 264 -7.93 -10.36 -12.21
N ASP A 265 -8.59 -11.46 -11.90
CA ASP A 265 -8.33 -12.24 -10.68
C ASP A 265 -8.67 -13.71 -10.90
N VAL A 266 -8.16 -14.54 -9.99
CA VAL A 266 -8.51 -15.96 -9.93
C VAL A 266 -9.64 -16.11 -8.92
N LEU A 267 -10.70 -16.79 -9.31
CA LEU A 267 -11.78 -17.07 -8.37
C LEU A 267 -11.29 -17.98 -7.22
N PRO A 268 -11.59 -17.61 -5.96
CA PRO A 268 -11.12 -18.37 -4.80
C PRO A 268 -11.84 -19.73 -4.63
N VAL A 269 -12.61 -20.14 -5.64
CA VAL A 269 -13.36 -21.41 -5.62
C VAL A 269 -12.76 -22.34 -6.67
N ARG A 270 -12.31 -23.51 -6.20
CA ARG A 270 -11.85 -24.57 -7.10
C ARG A 270 -13.05 -25.31 -7.68
N LEU A 271 -13.23 -25.15 -8.97
CA LEU A 271 -14.25 -25.84 -9.74
C LEU A 271 -13.61 -27.11 -10.30
N HIS A 272 -14.02 -28.30 -9.83
CA HIS A 272 -13.48 -29.60 -10.29
C HIS A 272 -11.94 -29.70 -10.34
N GLY A 273 -11.26 -29.07 -9.36
CA GLY A 273 -9.79 -29.08 -9.30
C GLY A 273 -9.07 -28.09 -10.20
N GLY A 274 -9.81 -27.28 -10.97
CA GLY A 274 -9.27 -26.21 -11.80
C GLY A 274 -9.51 -24.83 -11.19
N GLU A 275 -8.87 -23.81 -11.77
CA GLU A 275 -9.01 -22.43 -11.40
C GLU A 275 -9.74 -21.65 -12.51
N LEU A 276 -10.66 -20.77 -12.12
CA LEU A 276 -11.33 -19.87 -13.05
C LEU A 276 -10.70 -18.49 -12.96
N ILE A 277 -10.07 -18.06 -14.05
CA ILE A 277 -9.52 -16.71 -14.21
C ILE A 277 -10.60 -15.83 -14.81
N VAL A 278 -10.90 -14.74 -14.16
CA VAL A 278 -11.85 -13.73 -14.61
C VAL A 278 -11.08 -12.47 -15.00
N THR A 279 -11.23 -12.05 -16.24
CA THR A 279 -10.65 -10.79 -16.76
C THR A 279 -11.77 -9.89 -17.27
N LEU A 280 -11.78 -8.63 -16.90
CA LEU A 280 -12.73 -7.65 -17.46
C LEU A 280 -11.99 -6.72 -18.42
N PHE A 281 -12.52 -6.61 -19.63
CA PHE A 281 -12.17 -5.59 -20.60
C PHE A 281 -13.16 -4.44 -20.47
N PRO A 282 -12.74 -3.22 -20.04
CA PRO A 282 -13.66 -2.09 -19.85
C PRO A 282 -14.39 -1.72 -21.15
N SER A 283 -13.69 -1.76 -22.26
CA SER A 283 -14.26 -1.69 -23.59
C SER A 283 -13.61 -2.73 -24.49
N ALA A 284 -14.40 -3.42 -25.31
CA ALA A 284 -13.91 -4.46 -26.18
C ALA A 284 -14.49 -4.36 -27.60
N THR A 285 -13.62 -4.64 -28.59
CA THR A 285 -14.00 -4.87 -29.98
C THR A 285 -14.00 -6.36 -30.26
N TRP A 286 -14.89 -6.80 -31.14
CA TRP A 286 -15.06 -8.20 -31.51
C TRP A 286 -14.44 -8.48 -32.89
N SER A 287 -13.65 -9.55 -32.99
CA SER A 287 -13.13 -10.06 -34.25
C SER A 287 -13.13 -11.59 -34.22
N ASN A 288 -13.83 -12.21 -35.16
CA ASN A 288 -13.92 -13.68 -35.30
C ASN A 288 -14.34 -14.39 -34.00
N GLY A 289 -15.32 -13.84 -33.24
CA GLY A 289 -15.80 -14.42 -31.98
C GLY A 289 -14.90 -14.21 -30.79
N VAL A 290 -13.79 -13.50 -30.95
CA VAL A 290 -12.86 -13.16 -29.86
C VAL A 290 -12.96 -11.67 -29.51
N ALA A 291 -13.22 -11.35 -28.24
CA ALA A 291 -13.17 -10.00 -27.76
C ALA A 291 -11.72 -9.57 -27.47
N ARG A 292 -11.38 -8.36 -27.86
CA ARG A 292 -10.08 -7.74 -27.55
C ARG A 292 -10.31 -6.40 -26.88
N LYS A 293 -9.56 -6.11 -25.86
CA LYS A 293 -9.60 -4.83 -25.18
C LYS A 293 -9.29 -3.70 -26.17
N ASP A 294 -10.14 -2.67 -26.20
CA ASP A 294 -10.00 -1.50 -27.08
C ASP A 294 -9.69 -0.22 -26.30
N SER A 295 -10.19 -0.10 -25.07
CA SER A 295 -10.10 1.13 -24.27
C SER A 295 -10.13 0.82 -22.77
N GLU A 296 -9.61 1.76 -21.96
CA GLU A 296 -9.78 1.79 -20.50
C GLU A 296 -11.12 2.43 -20.09
N ALA A 297 -11.75 3.22 -20.95
CA ALA A 297 -13.07 3.76 -20.71
C ALA A 297 -14.11 2.64 -20.78
N PRO A 298 -15.04 2.54 -19.79
CA PRO A 298 -15.96 1.40 -19.69
C PRO A 298 -17.22 1.56 -20.57
N ASP A 299 -17.02 1.67 -21.89
CA ASP A 299 -18.11 1.91 -22.84
C ASP A 299 -18.83 0.63 -23.27
N ASN A 300 -18.10 -0.49 -23.38
CA ASN A 300 -18.62 -1.79 -23.81
C ASN A 300 -17.93 -2.93 -23.06
N PRO A 301 -18.23 -3.11 -21.77
CA PRO A 301 -17.53 -4.07 -20.92
C PRO A 301 -17.81 -5.52 -21.33
N VAL A 302 -16.75 -6.31 -21.35
CA VAL A 302 -16.78 -7.76 -21.65
C VAL A 302 -15.97 -8.49 -20.58
N VAL A 303 -16.54 -9.54 -20.03
CA VAL A 303 -15.87 -10.46 -19.12
C VAL A 303 -15.33 -11.64 -19.90
N LYS A 304 -14.03 -11.86 -19.82
CA LYS A 304 -13.34 -13.05 -20.34
C LYS A 304 -13.19 -14.04 -19.20
N LEU A 305 -13.60 -15.27 -19.43
CA LEU A 305 -13.48 -16.38 -18.48
C LEU A 305 -12.53 -17.42 -19.07
N GLU A 306 -11.53 -17.83 -18.30
CA GLU A 306 -10.55 -18.84 -18.66
C GLU A 306 -10.50 -19.89 -17.56
N TYR A 307 -10.73 -21.14 -17.92
CA TYR A 307 -10.66 -22.26 -17.00
C TYR A 307 -9.37 -23.05 -17.25
N GLY A 308 -8.54 -23.13 -16.20
CA GLY A 308 -7.29 -23.89 -16.22
C GLY A 308 -7.36 -25.06 -15.22
N ALA A 309 -7.25 -26.28 -15.72
CA ALA A 309 -7.00 -27.47 -14.92
C ALA A 309 -5.78 -28.19 -15.47
N ALA A 310 -5.08 -28.95 -14.64
CA ALA A 310 -3.86 -29.69 -15.03
C ALA A 310 -4.08 -30.63 -16.24
N SER A 311 -5.34 -31.02 -16.52
CA SER A 311 -5.72 -31.94 -17.58
C SER A 311 -6.57 -31.35 -18.70
N SER A 312 -6.94 -30.08 -18.66
CA SER A 312 -7.86 -29.48 -19.65
C SER A 312 -7.67 -27.97 -19.74
N THR A 313 -7.41 -27.49 -20.96
CA THR A 313 -7.51 -26.08 -21.34
C THR A 313 -8.76 -25.91 -22.20
N ALA A 314 -9.86 -25.46 -21.59
CA ALA A 314 -11.04 -25.06 -22.35
C ALA A 314 -10.76 -23.70 -23.06
N PRO A 315 -11.31 -23.48 -24.26
CA PRO A 315 -11.17 -22.17 -24.91
C PRO A 315 -11.80 -21.07 -24.03
N PRO A 316 -11.24 -19.85 -24.06
CA PRO A 316 -11.79 -18.73 -23.29
C PRO A 316 -13.21 -18.39 -23.76
N VAL A 317 -14.08 -18.06 -22.81
CA VAL A 317 -15.44 -17.59 -23.05
C VAL A 317 -15.53 -16.09 -22.78
N PHE A 318 -16.23 -15.37 -23.65
CA PHE A 318 -16.42 -13.94 -23.54
C PHE A 318 -17.91 -13.64 -23.35
N LEU A 319 -18.24 -12.96 -22.26
CA LEU A 319 -19.60 -12.65 -21.86
C LEU A 319 -19.81 -11.14 -21.72
N LYS A 320 -20.89 -10.65 -22.31
CA LYS A 320 -21.42 -9.31 -22.05
C LYS A 320 -22.33 -9.34 -20.82
N LEU A 321 -22.77 -8.17 -20.40
CA LEU A 321 -23.78 -8.06 -19.37
C LEU A 321 -25.07 -8.79 -19.76
N GLY A 322 -25.55 -9.67 -18.90
CA GLY A 322 -26.70 -10.52 -19.12
C GLY A 322 -26.44 -11.85 -19.82
N ASP A 323 -25.28 -12.02 -20.43
CA ASP A 323 -24.89 -13.26 -21.11
C ASP A 323 -24.61 -14.38 -20.09
N GLU A 324 -24.79 -15.63 -20.59
CA GLU A 324 -24.57 -16.85 -19.84
C GLU A 324 -23.79 -17.85 -20.68
N ALA A 325 -22.92 -18.64 -20.04
CA ALA A 325 -22.24 -19.75 -20.67
C ALA A 325 -22.05 -20.93 -19.71
N ALA A 326 -21.99 -22.11 -20.30
CA ALA A 326 -21.60 -23.33 -19.58
C ALA A 326 -20.08 -23.55 -19.76
N MET A 327 -19.39 -23.84 -18.64
CA MET A 327 -17.96 -24.14 -18.63
C MET A 327 -17.64 -25.09 -17.48
N ALA A 328 -16.95 -26.20 -17.76
CA ALA A 328 -16.49 -27.17 -16.77
C ALA A 328 -17.59 -27.67 -15.81
N GLY A 329 -18.85 -27.87 -16.28
CA GLY A 329 -19.99 -28.34 -15.49
C GLY A 329 -20.62 -27.25 -14.59
N PHE A 330 -20.31 -25.98 -14.87
CA PHE A 330 -20.88 -24.82 -14.21
C PHE A 330 -21.50 -23.88 -15.24
N ARG A 331 -22.59 -23.26 -14.83
CA ARG A 331 -23.25 -22.18 -15.57
C ARG A 331 -22.82 -20.85 -14.96
N LEU A 332 -22.25 -19.98 -15.80
CA LEU A 332 -21.70 -18.70 -15.41
C LEU A 332 -22.50 -17.60 -16.10
N ARG A 333 -22.93 -16.61 -15.34
CA ARG A 333 -23.69 -15.47 -15.85
C ARG A 333 -23.08 -14.17 -15.31
N VAL A 334 -22.95 -13.17 -16.19
CA VAL A 334 -22.55 -11.81 -15.81
C VAL A 334 -23.82 -11.01 -15.54
N LEU A 335 -24.08 -10.64 -14.27
CA LEU A 335 -25.31 -9.96 -13.88
C LEU A 335 -25.22 -8.45 -13.91
N ASP A 336 -24.06 -7.91 -13.51
CA ASP A 336 -23.81 -6.49 -13.34
C ASP A 336 -22.30 -6.25 -13.33
N TRP A 337 -21.89 -5.00 -13.36
CA TRP A 337 -20.51 -4.62 -13.04
C TRP A 337 -20.50 -3.26 -12.35
N ARG A 338 -19.57 -3.06 -11.45
CA ARG A 338 -19.35 -1.82 -10.72
C ARG A 338 -17.89 -1.47 -10.70
N ARG A 339 -17.58 -0.25 -10.29
CA ARG A 339 -16.22 0.13 -9.96
C ARG A 339 -15.95 -0.20 -8.50
N TRP A 340 -14.71 -0.47 -8.20
CA TRP A 340 -14.22 -0.55 -6.83
C TRP A 340 -13.02 0.37 -6.67
N SER A 341 -12.75 0.80 -5.45
CA SER A 341 -11.53 1.52 -5.14
C SER A 341 -10.94 1.06 -3.81
N MET A 342 -9.61 1.10 -3.75
CA MET A 342 -8.86 0.96 -2.51
C MET A 342 -8.65 2.36 -1.93
N TYR A 343 -8.98 2.49 -0.65
CA TYR A 343 -8.77 3.72 0.10
C TYR A 343 -7.76 3.47 1.20
N ARG A 344 -6.86 4.41 1.35
CA ARG A 344 -5.95 4.47 2.48
C ARG A 344 -6.54 5.42 3.51
N ILE A 345 -6.60 4.97 4.75
CA ILE A 345 -7.11 5.72 5.91
C ILE A 345 -5.94 5.87 6.86
N GLY A 346 -5.49 7.08 7.09
CA GLY A 346 -4.30 7.34 7.87
C GLY A 346 -4.46 8.49 8.85
N ALA A 347 -3.60 8.49 9.88
CA ALA A 347 -3.33 9.65 10.71
C ALA A 347 -1.81 9.79 10.84
N ASP A 348 -1.36 11.00 10.61
CA ASP A 348 0.03 11.43 10.81
C ASP A 348 0.19 12.09 12.18
#